data_5b584f30a253cd2b0b844566fcfff346
#
_entry.id   5b584f30a253cd2b0b844566fcfff346
#
_cell.length_a   1.000
_cell.length_b   1.000
_cell.length_c   1.000
_cell.angle_alpha   90.00
_cell.angle_beta   90.00
_cell.angle_gamma   90.00
#
_symmetry.space_group_name_H-M   'P 1'
#
loop_
_entity.id
_entity.type
_entity.pdbx_description
1 polymer ?
#
loop_
_entity_poly.entity_id
_entity_poly.type
_entity_poly.pdbx_seq_one_letter_code
_entity_poly.pdbx_strand_id
1 'polypeptide(L)'
;MKSFFSKFSIAILCVSFLLGCAGPKVCQYANEKPVLDLSEYFSGTIDAYGIFTDRSGVVVKRFTVLIQANWQVVDGKKVGTLDESFEYSDGTKQKRIWKLTEVAPGKYTGKADDVVGEANGSSAGNALNWAYTLALPVDGTIYHVQFDDWMYLVTPKVMINKAQMSKFGINLGEVTLSFYKR
;
A
#
# COMPACT_ATOMS: atom_id res chain seq x y z
N MET A 1 -11.24 -44.80 -47.38
CA MET A 1 -10.35 -44.61 -46.22
C MET A 1 -9.55 -43.29 -46.41
N LYS A 2 -10.17 -42.18 -46.19
CA LYS A 2 -9.49 -40.86 -46.17
C LYS A 2 -10.32 -39.97 -45.27
N SER A 3 -9.65 -39.14 -44.43
CA SER A 3 -10.23 -38.08 -43.58
C SER A 3 -10.67 -38.49 -42.18
N PHE A 4 -9.69 -38.79 -41.28
CA PHE A 4 -9.93 -38.79 -39.83
C PHE A 4 -8.80 -38.14 -39.01
N PHE A 5 -7.82 -37.47 -39.63
CA PHE A 5 -6.64 -36.93 -38.93
C PHE A 5 -6.57 -35.41 -38.82
N SER A 6 -7.64 -34.66 -39.16
CA SER A 6 -7.57 -33.20 -39.25
C SER A 6 -8.27 -32.43 -38.12
N LYS A 7 -8.83 -33.06 -37.08
CA LYS A 7 -9.60 -32.37 -36.02
C LYS A 7 -8.97 -32.38 -34.64
N PHE A 8 -7.76 -32.95 -34.48
CA PHE A 8 -7.14 -33.08 -33.14
C PHE A 8 -6.03 -32.05 -32.85
N SER A 9 -5.62 -31.24 -33.86
CA SER A 9 -4.48 -30.31 -33.70
C SER A 9 -4.85 -28.86 -33.26
N ILE A 10 -6.13 -28.51 -33.14
CA ILE A 10 -6.56 -27.13 -32.80
C ILE A 10 -6.81 -26.97 -31.29
N ALA A 11 -6.94 -28.02 -30.52
CA ALA A 11 -7.28 -27.97 -29.09
C ALA A 11 -6.09 -27.69 -28.17
N ILE A 12 -4.83 -27.75 -28.64
CA ILE A 12 -3.63 -27.63 -27.78
C ILE A 12 -3.08 -26.18 -27.71
N LEU A 13 -3.54 -25.25 -28.55
CA LEU A 13 -2.97 -23.89 -28.63
C LEU A 13 -3.61 -22.87 -27.70
N CYS A 14 -4.62 -23.20 -26.91
CA CYS A 14 -5.32 -22.24 -26.03
C CYS A 14 -4.94 -22.28 -24.55
N VAL A 15 -3.97 -23.11 -24.14
CA VAL A 15 -3.64 -23.25 -22.69
C VAL A 15 -2.44 -22.41 -22.25
N SER A 16 -1.73 -21.72 -23.14
CA SER A 16 -0.45 -21.08 -22.83
C SER A 16 -0.52 -19.62 -22.37
N PHE A 17 -1.68 -19.01 -22.14
CA PHE A 17 -1.81 -17.57 -21.82
C PHE A 17 -2.35 -17.25 -20.41
N LEU A 18 -2.30 -18.20 -19.47
CA LEU A 18 -2.64 -17.92 -18.07
C LEU A 18 -1.40 -17.79 -17.16
N LEU A 19 -0.28 -17.30 -17.68
CA LEU A 19 0.76 -16.72 -16.83
C LEU A 19 0.27 -15.32 -16.45
N GLY A 20 -0.69 -15.26 -15.51
CA GLY A 20 -1.06 -14.02 -14.88
C GLY A 20 0.21 -13.38 -14.32
N CYS A 21 0.48 -12.12 -14.66
CA CYS A 21 1.57 -11.35 -14.07
C CYS A 21 1.37 -11.34 -12.56
N ALA A 22 2.10 -12.20 -11.85
CA ALA A 22 2.17 -12.10 -10.40
C ALA A 22 2.79 -10.74 -10.07
N GLY A 23 2.12 -9.93 -9.26
CA GLY A 23 2.65 -8.64 -8.81
C GLY A 23 4.02 -8.77 -8.12
N PRO A 24 4.68 -7.67 -7.80
CA PRO A 24 5.98 -7.69 -7.14
C PRO A 24 5.91 -8.39 -5.78
N LYS A 25 7.01 -9.00 -5.38
CA LYS A 25 7.16 -9.62 -4.05
C LYS A 25 8.22 -8.86 -3.26
N VAL A 26 7.96 -8.59 -1.99
CA VAL A 26 8.87 -7.80 -1.15
C VAL A 26 10.29 -8.39 -1.07
N CYS A 27 10.43 -9.71 -1.14
CA CYS A 27 11.73 -10.39 -1.12
C CYS A 27 12.64 -10.04 -2.31
N GLN A 28 12.10 -9.53 -3.41
CA GLN A 28 12.89 -9.08 -4.56
C GLN A 28 13.76 -7.86 -4.23
N TYR A 29 13.41 -7.12 -3.19
CA TYR A 29 14.10 -5.91 -2.72
C TYR A 29 15.08 -6.17 -1.59
N ALA A 30 15.31 -7.42 -1.18
CA ALA A 30 16.08 -7.77 0.03
C ALA A 30 17.50 -7.20 0.06
N ASN A 31 18.14 -6.99 -1.11
CA ASN A 31 19.49 -6.44 -1.24
C ASN A 31 19.51 -4.92 -1.52
N GLU A 32 18.35 -4.29 -1.68
CA GLU A 32 18.24 -2.87 -2.00
C GLU A 32 18.55 -1.98 -0.79
N LYS A 33 19.09 -0.78 -1.06
CA LYS A 33 19.47 0.21 -0.05
C LYS A 33 18.84 1.57 -0.37
N PRO A 34 18.64 2.42 0.66
CA PRO A 34 18.87 2.16 2.10
C PRO A 34 17.85 1.15 2.65
N VAL A 35 18.21 0.41 3.70
CA VAL A 35 17.28 -0.53 4.34
C VAL A 35 16.18 0.25 5.07
N LEU A 36 14.93 -0.13 4.86
CA LEU A 36 13.78 0.47 5.52
C LEU A 36 13.52 -0.22 6.86
N ASP A 37 13.72 0.52 7.97
CA ASP A 37 13.17 0.24 9.28
C ASP A 37 12.02 1.23 9.55
N LEU A 38 10.80 0.73 9.75
CA LEU A 38 9.64 1.60 9.97
C LEU A 38 9.79 2.43 11.25
N SER A 39 10.37 1.85 12.31
CA SER A 39 10.56 2.55 13.58
C SER A 39 11.59 3.66 13.50
N GLU A 40 12.54 3.53 12.59
CA GLU A 40 13.53 4.58 12.32
C GLU A 40 12.94 5.65 11.40
N TYR A 41 12.35 5.23 10.27
CA TYR A 41 11.83 6.18 9.28
C TYR A 41 10.64 6.98 9.83
N PHE A 42 9.63 6.31 10.36
CA PHE A 42 8.45 6.95 10.95
C PHE A 42 8.68 7.30 12.42
N SER A 43 9.70 8.11 12.70
CA SER A 43 10.00 8.68 14.02
C SER A 43 10.21 10.18 13.90
N GLY A 44 9.43 10.97 14.66
CA GLY A 44 9.41 12.43 14.58
C GLY A 44 8.37 12.94 13.59
N THR A 45 8.69 14.00 12.86
CA THR A 45 7.77 14.70 11.94
C THR A 45 8.07 14.33 10.50
N ILE A 46 7.05 13.94 9.76
CA ILE A 46 7.11 13.63 8.34
C ILE A 46 6.06 14.45 7.60
N ASP A 47 6.46 15.11 6.51
CA ASP A 47 5.54 15.71 5.54
C ASP A 47 5.27 14.71 4.42
N ALA A 48 4.02 14.62 3.97
CA ALA A 48 3.69 13.84 2.80
C ALA A 48 2.81 14.64 1.84
N TYR A 49 3.00 14.37 0.54
CA TYR A 49 2.35 15.06 -0.56
C TYR A 49 1.80 14.03 -1.52
N GLY A 50 0.49 14.06 -1.79
CA GLY A 50 -0.14 13.01 -2.53
C GLY A 50 -1.16 13.45 -3.56
N ILE A 51 -1.37 12.54 -4.49
CA ILE A 51 -2.46 12.60 -5.46
C ILE A 51 -3.26 11.30 -5.40
N PHE A 52 -4.55 11.44 -5.65
CA PHE A 52 -5.41 10.31 -5.98
C PHE A 52 -5.78 10.39 -7.47
N THR A 53 -5.56 9.32 -8.22
CA THR A 53 -5.98 9.15 -9.60
C THR A 53 -7.09 8.13 -9.70
N ASP A 54 -8.07 8.39 -10.55
CA ASP A 54 -9.07 7.38 -10.89
C ASP A 54 -8.47 6.28 -11.78
N ARG A 55 -9.30 5.28 -12.15
CA ARG A 55 -8.87 4.15 -12.99
C ARG A 55 -8.42 4.54 -14.39
N SER A 56 -8.73 5.76 -14.87
CA SER A 56 -8.30 6.29 -16.17
C SER A 56 -6.97 7.06 -16.08
N GLY A 57 -6.43 7.25 -14.85
CA GLY A 57 -5.21 8.00 -14.59
C GLY A 57 -5.43 9.50 -14.40
N VAL A 58 -6.68 9.98 -14.40
CA VAL A 58 -6.99 11.38 -14.13
C VAL A 58 -6.83 11.69 -12.66
N VAL A 59 -6.09 12.76 -12.32
CA VAL A 59 -5.95 13.25 -10.95
C VAL A 59 -7.29 13.86 -10.50
N VAL A 60 -7.95 13.21 -9.55
CA VAL A 60 -9.25 13.65 -9.02
C VAL A 60 -9.12 14.36 -7.67
N LYS A 61 -8.02 14.15 -6.94
CA LYS A 61 -7.76 14.82 -5.67
C LYS A 61 -6.26 14.98 -5.41
N ARG A 62 -5.86 16.09 -4.81
CA ARG A 62 -4.50 16.30 -4.25
C ARG A 62 -4.64 16.50 -2.76
N PHE A 63 -3.60 16.18 -2.00
CA PHE A 63 -3.61 16.35 -0.55
C PHE A 63 -2.20 16.43 0.02
N THR A 64 -2.10 17.02 1.20
CA THR A 64 -0.91 17.00 2.04
C THR A 64 -1.23 16.27 3.33
N VAL A 65 -0.21 15.68 3.96
CA VAL A 65 -0.33 15.02 5.26
C VAL A 65 0.81 15.47 6.15
N LEU A 66 0.49 15.96 7.33
CA LEU A 66 1.45 16.11 8.41
C LEU A 66 1.35 14.88 9.32
N ILE A 67 2.46 14.16 9.48
CA ILE A 67 2.53 12.95 10.29
C ILE A 67 3.41 13.23 11.50
N GLN A 68 2.86 12.99 12.71
CA GLN A 68 3.60 12.97 13.96
C GLN A 68 3.72 11.51 14.40
N ALA A 69 4.94 10.99 14.40
CA ALA A 69 5.18 9.57 14.63
C ALA A 69 6.09 9.34 15.82
N ASN A 70 5.76 8.34 16.62
CA ASN A 70 6.60 7.87 17.71
C ASN A 70 6.55 6.34 17.84
N TRP A 71 7.61 5.77 18.42
CA TRP A 71 7.72 4.35 18.67
C TRP A 71 8.19 4.09 20.11
N GLN A 72 7.75 2.98 20.66
CA GLN A 72 8.14 2.50 21.98
C GLN A 72 8.24 0.99 21.98
N VAL A 73 8.91 0.42 22.98
CA VAL A 73 8.95 -1.02 23.20
C VAL A 73 7.91 -1.36 24.28
N VAL A 74 6.95 -2.21 23.91
CA VAL A 74 5.90 -2.71 24.81
C VAL A 74 5.94 -4.24 24.76
N ASP A 75 6.14 -4.89 25.88
CA ASP A 75 6.23 -6.36 25.99
C ASP A 75 7.23 -6.97 24.98
N GLY A 76 8.38 -6.30 24.81
CA GLY A 76 9.46 -6.73 23.91
C GLY A 76 9.19 -6.49 22.42
N LYS A 77 8.07 -5.88 22.03
CA LYS A 77 7.71 -5.54 20.63
C LYS A 77 7.84 -4.05 20.39
N LYS A 78 8.30 -3.65 19.21
CA LYS A 78 8.23 -2.26 18.77
C LYS A 78 6.78 -1.92 18.41
N VAL A 79 6.22 -0.90 19.04
CA VAL A 79 4.87 -0.38 18.80
C VAL A 79 4.97 1.08 18.41
N GLY A 80 4.39 1.42 17.26
CA GLY A 80 4.39 2.77 16.68
C GLY A 80 3.00 3.40 16.68
N THR A 81 2.96 4.71 16.87
CA THR A 81 1.78 5.53 16.62
C THR A 81 2.11 6.56 15.56
N LEU A 82 1.34 6.62 14.48
CA LEU A 82 1.42 7.65 13.46
C LEU A 82 0.12 8.46 13.49
N ASP A 83 0.21 9.72 13.93
CA ASP A 83 -0.90 10.67 13.95
C ASP A 83 -0.83 11.49 12.66
N GLU A 84 -1.76 11.23 11.73
CA GLU A 84 -1.81 11.79 10.38
C GLU A 84 -2.90 12.85 10.29
N SER A 85 -2.53 14.07 9.88
CA SER A 85 -3.44 15.17 9.60
C SER A 85 -3.44 15.49 8.12
N PHE A 86 -4.55 15.20 7.44
CA PHE A 86 -4.74 15.40 6.00
C PHE A 86 -5.39 16.75 5.72
N GLU A 87 -4.92 17.40 4.65
CA GLU A 87 -5.58 18.55 4.02
C GLU A 87 -5.74 18.28 2.53
N TYR A 88 -6.98 18.25 2.06
CA TYR A 88 -7.33 17.96 0.67
C TYR A 88 -7.51 19.24 -0.16
N SER A 89 -7.34 19.13 -1.48
CA SER A 89 -7.47 20.25 -2.42
C SER A 89 -8.87 20.88 -2.49
N ASP A 90 -9.89 20.22 -1.98
CA ASP A 90 -11.26 20.75 -1.83
C ASP A 90 -11.49 21.44 -0.48
N GLY A 91 -10.44 21.59 0.34
CA GLY A 91 -10.49 22.20 1.67
C GLY A 91 -10.95 21.26 2.79
N THR A 92 -11.32 20.03 2.47
CA THR A 92 -11.68 19.05 3.52
C THR A 92 -10.45 18.62 4.30
N LYS A 93 -10.65 18.27 5.58
CA LYS A 93 -9.61 17.80 6.49
C LYS A 93 -10.01 16.46 7.07
N GLN A 94 -9.02 15.61 7.30
CA GLN A 94 -9.22 14.30 7.91
C GLN A 94 -8.08 14.01 8.89
N LYS A 95 -8.37 13.24 9.92
CA LYS A 95 -7.38 12.71 10.83
C LYS A 95 -7.43 11.19 10.80
N ARG A 96 -6.24 10.55 10.85
CA ARG A 96 -6.11 9.11 11.00
C ARG A 96 -4.98 8.82 11.97
N ILE A 97 -5.19 7.88 12.87
CA ILE A 97 -4.15 7.43 13.79
C ILE A 97 -3.91 5.94 13.55
N TRP A 98 -2.74 5.64 13.02
CA TRP A 98 -2.27 4.26 12.95
C TRP A 98 -1.62 3.84 14.26
N LYS A 99 -1.94 2.62 14.70
CA LYS A 99 -1.20 1.89 15.71
C LYS A 99 -0.56 0.69 15.04
N LEU A 100 0.77 0.68 14.98
CA LEU A 100 1.58 -0.33 14.30
C LEU A 100 2.29 -1.21 15.33
N THR A 101 2.49 -2.48 15.01
CA THR A 101 3.27 -3.41 15.82
C THR A 101 4.21 -4.21 14.92
N GLU A 102 5.50 -4.23 15.25
CA GLU A 102 6.42 -5.18 14.65
C GLU A 102 6.25 -6.54 15.34
N VAL A 103 5.61 -7.48 14.62
CA VAL A 103 5.28 -8.81 15.17
C VAL A 103 6.40 -9.83 14.99
N ALA A 104 7.28 -9.60 14.01
CA ALA A 104 8.53 -10.31 13.76
C ALA A 104 9.43 -9.41 12.90
N PRO A 105 10.74 -9.67 12.77
CA PRO A 105 11.63 -8.87 11.94
C PRO A 105 11.08 -8.67 10.52
N GLY A 106 10.85 -7.41 10.12
CA GLY A 106 10.26 -7.04 8.85
C GLY A 106 8.81 -7.47 8.64
N LYS A 107 8.07 -7.81 9.71
CA LYS A 107 6.65 -8.14 9.68
C LYS A 107 5.89 -7.23 10.63
N TYR A 108 4.86 -6.60 10.12
CA TYR A 108 4.11 -5.59 10.84
C TYR A 108 2.61 -5.87 10.75
N THR A 109 1.90 -5.47 11.79
CA THR A 109 0.45 -5.32 11.76
C THR A 109 0.08 -3.90 12.14
N GLY A 110 -1.12 -3.45 11.75
CA GLY A 110 -1.59 -2.12 12.08
C GLY A 110 -3.10 -1.99 12.12
N LYS A 111 -3.55 -1.02 12.93
CA LYS A 111 -4.96 -0.67 13.07
C LYS A 111 -5.13 0.84 12.98
N ALA A 112 -6.24 1.26 12.36
CA ALA A 112 -6.77 2.61 12.42
C ALA A 112 -8.30 2.54 12.44
N ASP A 113 -8.97 3.61 12.86
CA ASP A 113 -10.43 3.60 13.07
C ASP A 113 -11.23 3.34 11.80
N ASP A 114 -10.68 3.72 10.64
CA ASP A 114 -11.28 3.53 9.32
C ASP A 114 -10.77 2.25 8.60
N VAL A 115 -9.97 1.41 9.27
CA VAL A 115 -9.48 0.13 8.75
C VAL A 115 -10.32 -1.02 9.25
N VAL A 116 -10.80 -1.85 8.33
CA VAL A 116 -11.59 -3.04 8.64
C VAL A 116 -10.66 -4.16 9.08
N GLY A 117 -10.76 -4.56 10.34
CA GLY A 117 -9.90 -5.61 10.90
C GLY A 117 -8.49 -5.10 11.18
N GLU A 118 -7.50 -5.70 10.56
CA GLU A 118 -6.08 -5.40 10.77
C GLU A 118 -5.34 -5.34 9.42
N ALA A 119 -4.48 -4.34 9.28
CA ALA A 119 -3.56 -4.24 8.17
C ALA A 119 -2.34 -5.13 8.39
N ASN A 120 -1.74 -5.63 7.31
CA ASN A 120 -0.57 -6.50 7.34
C ASN A 120 0.54 -5.93 6.47
N GLY A 121 1.76 -5.92 7.00
CA GLY A 121 2.95 -5.41 6.32
C GLY A 121 4.12 -6.38 6.29
N SER A 122 4.89 -6.28 5.22
CA SER A 122 6.15 -7.00 5.08
C SER A 122 7.20 -6.10 4.46
N SER A 123 8.38 -6.01 5.06
CA SER A 123 9.50 -5.25 4.51
C SER A 123 10.69 -6.13 4.16
N ALA A 124 11.43 -5.74 3.12
CA ALA A 124 12.75 -6.28 2.80
C ALA A 124 13.55 -5.23 2.02
N GLY A 125 14.83 -5.05 2.37
CA GLY A 125 15.68 -4.01 1.80
C GLY A 125 15.02 -2.63 1.95
N ASN A 126 14.85 -1.91 0.86
CA ASN A 126 14.27 -0.57 0.86
C ASN A 126 12.73 -0.55 0.67
N ALA A 127 12.07 -1.71 0.60
CA ALA A 127 10.64 -1.78 0.27
C ALA A 127 9.79 -2.30 1.42
N LEU A 128 8.55 -1.81 1.51
CA LEU A 128 7.46 -2.31 2.32
C LEU A 128 6.24 -2.53 1.42
N ASN A 129 5.61 -3.68 1.54
CA ASN A 129 4.23 -3.88 1.08
C ASN A 129 3.30 -3.84 2.29
N TRP A 130 2.22 -3.07 2.20
CA TRP A 130 1.23 -2.87 3.25
C TRP A 130 -0.16 -3.08 2.68
N ALA A 131 -0.90 -4.06 3.19
CA ALA A 131 -2.21 -4.43 2.68
C ALA A 131 -3.30 -4.26 3.73
N TYR A 132 -4.41 -3.61 3.38
CA TYR A 132 -5.54 -3.36 4.27
C TYR A 132 -6.84 -3.14 3.52
N THR A 133 -7.95 -3.16 4.24
CA THR A 133 -9.27 -2.77 3.75
C THR A 133 -9.72 -1.52 4.48
N LEU A 134 -10.06 -0.48 3.74
CA LEU A 134 -10.56 0.79 4.26
C LEU A 134 -12.08 0.84 4.20
N ALA A 135 -12.73 1.27 5.29
CA ALA A 135 -14.13 1.63 5.32
C ALA A 135 -14.30 3.08 4.85
N LEU A 136 -14.49 3.28 3.54
CA LEU A 136 -14.53 4.61 2.91
C LEU A 136 -15.98 5.12 2.83
N PRO A 137 -16.33 6.22 3.51
CA PRO A 137 -17.64 6.86 3.35
C PRO A 137 -17.68 7.65 2.03
N VAL A 138 -18.68 7.34 1.19
CA VAL A 138 -18.98 8.06 -0.04
C VAL A 138 -20.49 8.26 -0.13
N ASP A 139 -20.94 9.51 -0.18
CA ASP A 139 -22.36 9.89 -0.29
C ASP A 139 -23.27 9.16 0.72
N GLY A 140 -22.81 9.07 1.98
CA GLY A 140 -23.55 8.44 3.07
C GLY A 140 -23.53 6.91 3.08
N THR A 141 -22.83 6.27 2.13
CA THR A 141 -22.64 4.81 2.06
C THR A 141 -21.21 4.46 2.38
N ILE A 142 -20.98 3.40 3.19
CA ILE A 142 -19.64 2.91 3.48
C ILE A 142 -19.24 1.84 2.46
N TYR A 143 -18.14 2.08 1.78
CA TYR A 143 -17.53 1.14 0.86
C TYR A 143 -16.26 0.53 1.46
N HIS A 144 -16.17 -0.80 1.45
CA HIS A 144 -14.94 -1.50 1.80
C HIS A 144 -14.06 -1.58 0.57
N VAL A 145 -12.91 -0.88 0.61
CA VAL A 145 -11.96 -0.78 -0.50
C VAL A 145 -10.65 -1.42 -0.08
N GLN A 146 -10.14 -2.36 -0.87
CA GLN A 146 -8.85 -2.99 -0.65
C GLN A 146 -7.73 -2.07 -1.15
N PHE A 147 -6.68 -1.95 -0.34
CA PHE A 147 -5.44 -1.26 -0.66
C PHE A 147 -4.29 -2.26 -0.71
N ASP A 148 -3.56 -2.27 -1.82
CA ASP A 148 -2.24 -2.87 -1.97
C ASP A 148 -1.23 -1.74 -2.10
N ASP A 149 -0.52 -1.49 -1.01
CA ASP A 149 0.25 -0.28 -0.78
C ASP A 149 1.74 -0.63 -0.75
N TRP A 150 2.50 -0.05 -1.68
CA TRP A 150 3.93 -0.26 -1.81
C TRP A 150 4.68 1.02 -1.48
N MET A 151 5.62 0.93 -0.57
CA MET A 151 6.50 2.03 -0.16
C MET A 151 7.94 1.68 -0.48
N TYR A 152 8.69 2.65 -1.01
CA TYR A 152 10.09 2.49 -1.40
C TYR A 152 10.93 3.62 -0.81
N LEU A 153 11.87 3.27 0.07
CA LEU A 153 12.81 4.24 0.63
C LEU A 153 13.87 4.58 -0.43
N VAL A 154 13.83 5.80 -0.95
CA VAL A 154 14.72 6.28 -2.02
C VAL A 154 16.02 6.85 -1.44
N THR A 155 15.89 7.60 -0.35
CA THR A 155 16.98 8.14 0.45
C THR A 155 16.63 7.99 1.93
N PRO A 156 17.53 8.19 2.90
CA PRO A 156 17.17 8.15 4.32
C PRO A 156 16.02 9.09 4.73
N LYS A 157 15.72 10.10 3.90
CA LYS A 157 14.67 11.09 4.18
C LYS A 157 13.47 11.03 3.23
N VAL A 158 13.60 10.41 2.06
CA VAL A 158 12.55 10.41 1.03
C VAL A 158 12.06 9.00 0.77
N MET A 159 10.76 8.81 0.86
CA MET A 159 10.08 7.55 0.53
C MET A 159 8.95 7.82 -0.46
N ILE A 160 8.80 6.98 -1.45
CA ILE A 160 7.72 7.03 -2.44
C ILE A 160 6.75 5.89 -2.16
N ASN A 161 5.48 6.20 -2.24
CA ASN A 161 4.38 5.26 -2.04
C ASN A 161 3.50 5.20 -3.29
N LYS A 162 3.06 3.98 -3.61
CA LYS A 162 2.04 3.69 -4.62
C LYS A 162 1.05 2.70 -4.02
N ALA A 163 -0.20 3.13 -3.85
CA ALA A 163 -1.26 2.30 -3.32
C ALA A 163 -2.34 2.07 -4.37
N GLN A 164 -2.50 0.83 -4.80
CA GLN A 164 -3.59 0.45 -5.69
C GLN A 164 -4.87 0.23 -4.88
N MET A 165 -5.95 0.82 -5.33
CA MET A 165 -7.28 0.70 -4.74
C MET A 165 -8.13 -0.26 -5.58
N SER A 166 -8.76 -1.24 -4.93
CA SER A 166 -9.64 -2.17 -5.62
C SER A 166 -10.87 -2.54 -4.78
N LYS A 167 -11.93 -2.98 -5.48
CA LYS A 167 -13.12 -3.57 -4.86
C LYS A 167 -13.60 -4.71 -5.73
N PHE A 168 -13.83 -5.89 -5.13
CA PHE A 168 -14.20 -7.10 -5.84
C PHE A 168 -13.25 -7.45 -7.01
N GLY A 169 -11.94 -7.16 -6.85
CA GLY A 169 -10.93 -7.37 -7.89
C GLY A 169 -10.92 -6.33 -9.02
N ILE A 170 -11.81 -5.33 -8.97
CA ILE A 170 -11.86 -4.23 -9.95
C ILE A 170 -10.99 -3.08 -9.45
N ASN A 171 -10.04 -2.61 -10.27
CA ASN A 171 -9.24 -1.43 -9.99
C ASN A 171 -10.14 -0.18 -9.96
N LEU A 172 -10.05 0.61 -8.89
CA LEU A 172 -10.78 1.86 -8.69
C LEU A 172 -9.92 3.10 -8.94
N GLY A 173 -8.60 2.96 -8.80
CA GLY A 173 -7.64 4.04 -8.91
C GLY A 173 -6.38 3.79 -8.08
N GLU A 174 -5.54 4.81 -7.98
CA GLU A 174 -4.24 4.74 -7.32
C GLU A 174 -4.02 5.98 -6.46
N VAL A 175 -3.38 5.78 -5.31
CA VAL A 175 -2.79 6.86 -4.52
C VAL A 175 -1.29 6.83 -4.75
N THR A 176 -0.70 7.97 -5.12
CA THR A 176 0.75 8.17 -5.13
C THR A 176 1.12 9.21 -4.08
N LEU A 177 2.06 8.86 -3.19
CA LEU A 177 2.56 9.74 -2.13
C LEU A 177 4.07 9.86 -2.18
N SER A 178 4.57 11.05 -1.85
CA SER A 178 5.96 11.28 -1.49
C SER A 178 6.02 11.67 -0.02
N PHE A 179 6.80 10.96 0.78
CA PHE A 179 7.08 11.30 2.18
C PHE A 179 8.46 11.95 2.29
N TYR A 180 8.55 12.95 3.14
CA TYR A 180 9.78 13.63 3.49
C TYR A 180 9.94 13.70 5.01
N LYS A 181 10.94 13.01 5.54
CA LYS A 181 11.31 13.06 6.95
C LYS A 181 12.10 14.34 7.24
N ARG A 182 11.62 15.15 8.17
CA ARG A 182 12.28 16.40 8.59
C ARG A 182 13.64 16.20 9.26
#